data_ca61b431d444bb194de090994a460e5b
#
_entry.id   ca61b431d444bb194de090994a460e5b
#
_cell.length_a   1.000
_cell.length_b   1.000
_cell.length_c   1.000
_cell.angle_alpha   90.00
_cell.angle_beta   90.00
_cell.angle_gamma   90.00
#
_symmetry.space_group_name_H-M   'P 1'
#
loop_
_entity.id
_entity.type
_entity.pdbx_description
1 polymer ?
#
loop_
_entity_poly.entity_id
_entity_poly.type
_entity_poly.pdbx_seq_one_letter_code
_entity_poly.pdbx_strand_id
1 'polypeptide(L)'
;MARDLLSTGGIASLTMRSLASRCCLSVNTVYAAVGDKEQILQAVMNTLLSEIPLPNVDAEYCEDELLHYFEGIRSLFDQNPAVRELIAIEPIYGESVIAGLDHLVSLLLRCGLTSATAALACHTLIAYTIGFSVHSLPRTRKESLRHAATGSTLDRAI
;
A
#
# COMPACT_ATOMS: atom_id res chain seq x y z
N MET A 1 11.09 11.49 -5.24
CA MET A 1 11.19 11.30 -6.71
C MET A 1 10.24 10.22 -7.24
N ALA A 2 10.34 8.92 -6.82
CA ALA A 2 9.37 7.89 -7.23
C ALA A 2 7.94 8.26 -6.79
N ARG A 3 7.76 8.71 -5.54
CA ARG A 3 6.49 9.22 -5.01
C ARG A 3 5.91 10.37 -5.86
N ASP A 4 6.74 11.31 -6.32
CA ASP A 4 6.29 12.45 -7.14
C ASP A 4 5.83 12.00 -8.53
N LEU A 5 6.49 10.98 -9.10
CA LEU A 5 6.04 10.37 -10.34
C LEU A 5 4.67 9.71 -10.18
N LEU A 6 4.49 8.96 -9.10
CA LEU A 6 3.21 8.32 -8.80
C LEU A 6 2.09 9.32 -8.56
N SER A 7 2.36 10.42 -7.85
CA SER A 7 1.36 11.46 -7.55
C SER A 7 0.91 12.24 -8.79
N THR A 8 1.82 12.46 -9.76
CA THR A 8 1.53 13.27 -10.96
C THR A 8 0.98 12.47 -12.14
N GLY A 9 1.39 11.22 -12.30
CA GLY A 9 1.06 10.41 -13.49
C GLY A 9 0.61 8.99 -13.20
N GLY A 10 0.36 8.63 -11.94
CA GLY A 10 -0.08 7.29 -11.55
C GLY A 10 1.01 6.21 -11.75
N ILE A 11 0.61 4.94 -11.62
CA ILE A 11 1.54 3.78 -11.74
C ILE A 11 2.19 3.72 -13.13
N ALA A 12 1.47 4.14 -14.18
CA ALA A 12 1.97 4.11 -15.56
C ALA A 12 3.15 5.05 -15.79
N SER A 13 3.23 6.16 -15.04
CA SER A 13 4.33 7.13 -15.15
C SER A 13 5.64 6.64 -14.51
N LEU A 14 5.55 5.69 -13.59
CA LEU A 14 6.71 5.10 -12.93
C LEU A 14 7.34 4.07 -13.86
N THR A 15 8.36 4.48 -14.59
CA THR A 15 9.19 3.62 -15.42
C THR A 15 10.65 3.79 -15.04
N MET A 16 11.48 2.78 -15.30
CA MET A 16 12.92 2.87 -15.04
C MET A 16 13.56 4.03 -15.79
N ARG A 17 13.05 4.34 -17.00
CA ARG A 17 13.51 5.49 -17.79
C ARG A 17 13.12 6.83 -17.18
N SER A 18 11.88 6.97 -16.68
CA SER A 18 11.44 8.22 -16.04
C SER A 18 12.19 8.49 -14.73
N LEU A 19 12.50 7.45 -13.96
CA LEU A 19 13.34 7.56 -12.78
C LEU A 19 14.78 7.95 -13.13
N ALA A 20 15.39 7.26 -14.08
CA ALA A 20 16.75 7.56 -14.54
C ALA A 20 16.88 9.01 -15.02
N SER A 21 15.92 9.47 -15.83
CA SER A 21 15.87 10.86 -16.29
C SER A 21 15.78 11.87 -15.15
N ARG A 22 14.91 11.62 -14.16
CA ARG A 22 14.75 12.53 -13.01
C ARG A 22 15.95 12.52 -12.06
N CYS A 23 16.64 11.38 -11.96
CA CYS A 23 17.85 11.25 -11.14
C CYS A 23 19.12 11.70 -11.87
N CYS A 24 19.06 12.02 -13.15
CA CYS A 24 20.22 12.26 -14.00
C CYS A 24 21.21 11.08 -14.00
N LEU A 25 20.66 9.85 -13.99
CA LEU A 25 21.41 8.60 -13.96
C LEU A 25 21.13 7.77 -15.21
N SER A 26 22.00 6.79 -15.48
CA SER A 26 21.72 5.77 -16.49
C SER A 26 20.64 4.81 -15.98
N VAL A 27 19.87 4.22 -16.91
CA VAL A 27 18.87 3.20 -16.58
C VAL A 27 19.51 2.01 -15.86
N ASN A 28 20.70 1.60 -16.30
CA ASN A 28 21.45 0.50 -15.67
C ASN A 28 21.84 0.85 -14.23
N THR A 29 22.23 2.10 -13.97
CA THR A 29 22.55 2.56 -12.61
C THR A 29 21.33 2.49 -11.71
N VAL A 30 20.16 2.85 -12.22
CA VAL A 30 18.90 2.77 -11.45
C VAL A 30 18.58 1.30 -11.13
N TYR A 31 18.66 0.39 -12.12
CA TYR A 31 18.46 -1.05 -11.86
C TYR A 31 19.42 -1.60 -10.80
N ALA A 32 20.69 -1.21 -10.87
CA ALA A 32 21.70 -1.67 -9.90
C ALA A 32 21.45 -1.13 -8.47
N ALA A 33 20.87 0.08 -8.36
CA ALA A 33 20.66 0.75 -7.07
C ALA A 33 19.36 0.33 -6.36
N VAL A 34 18.28 0.14 -7.11
CA VAL A 34 16.93 -0.02 -6.54
C VAL A 34 16.18 -1.24 -7.08
N GLY A 35 16.82 -2.06 -7.87
CA GLY A 35 16.23 -3.26 -8.45
C GLY A 35 15.23 -2.97 -9.57
N ASP A 36 14.15 -3.74 -9.61
CA ASP A 36 13.11 -3.60 -10.61
C ASP A 36 11.98 -2.63 -10.18
N LYS A 37 11.01 -2.47 -11.05
CA LYS A 37 9.86 -1.58 -10.81
C LYS A 37 9.04 -2.02 -9.60
N GLU A 38 8.90 -3.32 -9.37
CA GLU A 38 8.14 -3.88 -8.26
C GLU A 38 8.81 -3.52 -6.93
N GLN A 39 10.11 -3.70 -6.82
CA GLN A 39 10.89 -3.34 -5.64
C GLN A 39 10.79 -1.83 -5.34
N ILE A 40 10.79 -0.98 -6.35
CA ILE A 40 10.58 0.47 -6.17
C ILE A 40 9.18 0.77 -5.65
N LEU A 41 8.15 0.12 -6.19
CA LEU A 41 6.77 0.30 -5.73
C LEU A 41 6.62 -0.16 -4.28
N GLN A 42 7.16 -1.32 -3.91
CA GLN A 42 7.17 -1.80 -2.53
C GLN A 42 7.91 -0.83 -1.58
N ALA A 43 9.06 -0.29 -1.99
CA ALA A 43 9.80 0.68 -1.19
C ALA A 43 9.02 1.99 -0.99
N VAL A 44 8.34 2.49 -2.02
CA VAL A 44 7.47 3.68 -1.90
C VAL A 44 6.29 3.40 -0.97
N MET A 45 5.66 2.25 -1.09
CA MET A 45 4.55 1.85 -0.21
C MET A 45 5.01 1.75 1.24
N ASN A 46 6.15 1.09 1.48
CA ASN A 46 6.70 0.96 2.83
C ASN A 46 7.02 2.33 3.44
N THR A 47 7.58 3.26 2.65
CA THR A 47 7.83 4.64 3.09
C THR A 47 6.54 5.37 3.43
N LEU A 48 5.50 5.26 2.61
CA LEU A 48 4.22 5.92 2.86
C LEU A 48 3.51 5.36 4.10
N LEU A 49 3.56 4.05 4.31
CA LEU A 49 3.00 3.41 5.50
C LEU A 49 3.77 3.79 6.77
N SER A 50 5.09 3.99 6.69
CA SER A 50 5.90 4.43 7.83
C SER A 50 5.58 5.87 8.30
N GLU A 51 4.88 6.66 7.47
CA GLU A 51 4.42 8.00 7.86
C GLU A 51 3.16 7.95 8.74
N ILE A 52 2.46 6.81 8.82
CA ILE A 52 1.29 6.63 9.68
C ILE A 52 1.79 6.30 11.09
N PRO A 53 1.39 7.07 12.12
CA PRO A 53 1.73 6.74 13.49
C PRO A 53 1.24 5.34 13.86
N LEU A 54 2.11 4.54 14.46
CA LEU A 54 1.73 3.21 14.93
C LEU A 54 0.77 3.33 16.12
N PRO A 55 -0.18 2.39 16.28
CA PRO A 55 -1.09 2.38 17.42
C PRO A 55 -0.32 2.35 18.75
N ASN A 56 -0.71 3.18 19.70
CA ASN A 56 -0.15 3.16 21.03
C ASN A 56 -0.69 1.95 21.81
N VAL A 57 0.17 0.94 21.99
CA VAL A 57 -0.18 -0.29 22.71
C VAL A 57 -0.60 -0.03 24.15
N ASP A 58 -0.10 1.06 24.76
CA ASP A 58 -0.37 1.41 26.16
C ASP A 58 -1.53 2.41 26.33
N ALA A 59 -2.30 2.68 25.28
CA ALA A 59 -3.44 3.57 25.35
C ALA A 59 -4.53 3.03 26.30
N GLU A 60 -5.23 3.93 26.95
CA GLU A 60 -6.35 3.62 27.83
C GLU A 60 -7.58 3.12 27.04
N TYR A 61 -7.81 3.70 25.85
CA TYR A 61 -8.94 3.39 24.96
C TYR A 61 -8.45 2.77 23.65
N CYS A 62 -8.60 1.47 23.53
CA CYS A 62 -8.16 0.71 22.36
C CYS A 62 -8.89 1.08 21.09
N GLU A 63 -10.19 1.40 21.21
CA GLU A 63 -11.04 1.74 20.04
C GLU A 63 -10.55 3.02 19.36
N ASP A 64 -10.15 4.03 20.14
CA ASP A 64 -9.67 5.30 19.61
C ASP A 64 -8.36 5.12 18.83
N GLU A 65 -7.45 4.30 19.34
CA GLU A 65 -6.18 3.97 18.66
C GLU A 65 -6.42 3.20 17.36
N LEU A 66 -7.32 2.21 17.37
CA LEU A 66 -7.72 1.48 16.17
C LEU A 66 -8.32 2.42 15.14
N LEU A 67 -9.28 3.25 15.54
CA LEU A 67 -9.94 4.21 14.65
C LEU A 67 -8.90 5.15 14.04
N HIS A 68 -8.04 5.74 14.85
CA HIS A 68 -7.01 6.68 14.40
C HIS A 68 -6.05 6.06 13.39
N TYR A 69 -5.59 4.85 13.66
CA TYR A 69 -4.69 4.13 12.75
C TYR A 69 -5.34 3.82 11.39
N PHE A 70 -6.57 3.31 11.40
CA PHE A 70 -7.28 2.97 10.16
C PHE A 70 -7.76 4.21 9.39
N GLU A 71 -8.05 5.32 10.05
CA GLU A 71 -8.27 6.61 9.41
C GLU A 71 -6.98 7.13 8.75
N GLY A 72 -5.82 6.94 9.37
CA GLY A 72 -4.52 7.23 8.77
C GLY A 72 -4.29 6.45 7.47
N ILE A 73 -4.53 5.13 7.49
CA ILE A 73 -4.44 4.28 6.29
C ILE A 73 -5.41 4.76 5.20
N ARG A 74 -6.66 5.06 5.56
CA ARG A 74 -7.65 5.56 4.61
C ARG A 74 -7.24 6.89 4.00
N SER A 75 -6.78 7.82 4.83
CA SER A 75 -6.28 9.13 4.39
C SER A 75 -5.10 8.99 3.42
N LEU A 76 -4.18 8.08 3.70
CA LEU A 76 -3.07 7.76 2.81
C LEU A 76 -3.56 7.31 1.42
N PHE A 77 -4.55 6.43 1.36
CA PHE A 77 -5.14 5.97 0.09
C PHE A 77 -5.90 7.08 -0.65
N ASP A 78 -6.59 7.94 0.06
CA ASP A 78 -7.33 9.07 -0.53
C ASP A 78 -6.38 10.13 -1.12
N GLN A 79 -5.26 10.37 -0.45
CA GLN A 79 -4.22 11.29 -0.91
C GLN A 79 -3.32 10.70 -2.01
N ASN A 80 -3.26 9.38 -2.13
CA ASN A 80 -2.38 8.69 -3.08
C ASN A 80 -3.16 7.68 -3.96
N PRO A 81 -3.91 8.15 -4.96
CA PRO A 81 -4.73 7.28 -5.81
C PRO A 81 -3.94 6.16 -6.50
N ALA A 82 -2.68 6.43 -6.90
CA ALA A 82 -1.80 5.42 -7.51
C ALA A 82 -1.45 4.29 -6.54
N VAL A 83 -1.27 4.60 -5.25
CA VAL A 83 -1.04 3.62 -4.19
C VAL A 83 -2.26 2.74 -4.00
N ARG A 84 -3.45 3.34 -4.01
CA ARG A 84 -4.71 2.61 -3.92
C ARG A 84 -4.94 1.67 -5.12
N GLU A 85 -4.50 2.05 -6.33
CA GLU A 85 -4.52 1.18 -7.48
C GLU A 85 -3.55 0.01 -7.35
N LEU A 86 -2.36 0.26 -6.82
CA LEU A 86 -1.35 -0.76 -6.62
C LEU A 86 -1.83 -1.84 -5.63
N ILE A 87 -2.38 -1.43 -4.50
CA ILE A 87 -2.88 -2.34 -3.46
C ILE A 87 -4.02 -3.25 -3.95
N ALA A 88 -4.76 -2.80 -4.97
CA ALA A 88 -5.82 -3.60 -5.59
C ALA A 88 -5.27 -4.75 -6.46
N ILE A 89 -4.01 -4.68 -6.86
CA ILE A 89 -3.39 -5.61 -7.81
C ILE A 89 -2.37 -6.51 -7.12
N GLU A 90 -1.58 -5.96 -6.19
CA GLU A 90 -0.46 -6.65 -5.57
C GLU A 90 -0.48 -6.52 -4.04
N PRO A 91 -0.18 -7.59 -3.31
CA PRO A 91 -0.01 -7.53 -1.85
C PRO A 91 1.19 -6.65 -1.50
N ILE A 92 1.05 -5.89 -0.41
CA ILE A 92 2.15 -5.07 0.10
C ILE A 92 2.90 -5.86 1.16
N TYR A 93 4.21 -5.84 1.05
CA TYR A 93 5.13 -6.41 2.01
C TYR A 93 6.13 -5.35 2.46
N GLY A 94 6.64 -5.46 3.68
CA GLY A 94 7.70 -4.59 4.16
C GLY A 94 7.66 -4.40 5.67
N GLU A 95 8.71 -3.76 6.18
CA GLU A 95 8.90 -3.56 7.63
C GLU A 95 7.75 -2.75 8.25
N SER A 96 7.27 -1.71 7.57
CA SER A 96 6.16 -0.89 8.07
C SER A 96 4.84 -1.65 8.15
N VAL A 97 4.59 -2.60 7.22
CA VAL A 97 3.41 -3.49 7.29
C VAL A 97 3.52 -4.40 8.50
N ILE A 98 4.69 -5.02 8.69
CA ILE A 98 4.95 -5.92 9.82
C ILE A 98 4.82 -5.18 11.14
N ALA A 99 5.44 -3.99 11.26
CA ALA A 99 5.35 -3.17 12.45
C ALA A 99 3.90 -2.76 12.77
N GLY A 100 3.13 -2.36 11.77
CA GLY A 100 1.71 -2.03 11.93
C GLY A 100 0.90 -3.21 12.43
N LEU A 101 1.10 -4.40 11.85
CA LEU A 101 0.44 -5.64 12.26
C LEU A 101 0.79 -6.03 13.70
N ASP A 102 2.06 -5.95 14.07
CA ASP A 102 2.54 -6.29 15.40
C ASP A 102 1.92 -5.38 16.47
N HIS A 103 1.89 -4.07 16.23
CA HIS A 103 1.25 -3.10 17.13
C HIS A 103 -0.25 -3.32 17.23
N LEU A 104 -0.95 -3.57 16.11
CA LEU A 104 -2.39 -3.84 16.10
C LEU A 104 -2.73 -5.10 16.90
N VAL A 105 -2.01 -6.19 16.66
CA VAL A 105 -2.23 -7.45 17.39
C VAL A 105 -1.94 -7.25 18.88
N SER A 106 -0.84 -6.58 19.22
CA SER A 106 -0.46 -6.28 20.61
C SER A 106 -1.53 -5.44 21.31
N LEU A 107 -2.04 -4.40 20.66
CA LEU A 107 -3.14 -3.57 21.18
C LEU A 107 -4.38 -4.41 21.44
N LEU A 108 -4.83 -5.24 20.49
CA LEU A 108 -6.02 -6.08 20.59
C LEU A 108 -5.88 -7.13 21.73
N LEU A 109 -4.69 -7.70 21.92
CA LEU A 109 -4.41 -8.60 23.02
C LEU A 109 -4.54 -7.88 24.38
N ARG A 110 -4.03 -6.67 24.50
CA ARG A 110 -4.22 -5.84 25.70
C ARG A 110 -5.68 -5.50 25.97
N CYS A 111 -6.48 -5.32 24.93
CA CYS A 111 -7.93 -5.11 25.05
C CYS A 111 -8.68 -6.39 25.51
N GLY A 112 -7.98 -7.48 25.80
CA GLY A 112 -8.55 -8.71 26.33
C GLY A 112 -9.00 -9.72 25.28
N LEU A 113 -8.66 -9.53 24.00
CA LEU A 113 -8.97 -10.51 22.96
C LEU A 113 -7.99 -11.69 23.07
N THR A 114 -8.44 -12.88 22.72
CA THR A 114 -7.55 -14.03 22.56
C THR A 114 -6.68 -13.86 21.32
N SER A 115 -5.53 -14.52 21.24
CA SER A 115 -4.64 -14.44 20.08
C SER A 115 -5.34 -14.77 18.76
N ALA A 116 -6.20 -15.79 18.75
CA ALA A 116 -6.97 -16.16 17.55
C ALA A 116 -7.96 -15.06 17.15
N THR A 117 -8.67 -14.47 18.11
CA THR A 117 -9.63 -13.38 17.85
C THR A 117 -8.92 -12.09 17.43
N ALA A 118 -7.78 -11.77 18.04
CA ALA A 118 -6.97 -10.60 17.69
C ALA A 118 -6.45 -10.70 16.25
N ALA A 119 -5.92 -11.86 15.87
CA ALA A 119 -5.46 -12.09 14.49
C ALA A 119 -6.60 -11.97 13.47
N LEU A 120 -7.76 -12.57 13.76
CA LEU A 120 -8.94 -12.49 12.89
C LEU A 120 -9.47 -11.05 12.79
N ALA A 121 -9.55 -10.32 13.90
CA ALA A 121 -9.99 -8.93 13.92
C ALA A 121 -9.04 -8.03 13.12
N CYS A 122 -7.74 -8.17 13.32
CA CYS A 122 -6.72 -7.46 12.57
C CYS A 122 -6.85 -7.69 11.06
N HIS A 123 -6.94 -8.96 10.64
CA HIS A 123 -7.13 -9.32 9.24
C HIS A 123 -8.41 -8.73 8.66
N THR A 124 -9.52 -8.81 9.41
CA THR A 124 -10.84 -8.30 8.97
C THR A 124 -10.82 -6.78 8.79
N LEU A 125 -10.24 -6.04 9.75
CA LEU A 125 -10.15 -4.59 9.68
C LEU A 125 -9.29 -4.11 8.50
N ILE A 126 -8.16 -4.78 8.26
CA ILE A 126 -7.30 -4.49 7.11
C ILE A 126 -8.02 -4.79 5.80
N ALA A 127 -8.60 -5.98 5.67
CA ALA A 127 -9.32 -6.38 4.46
C ALA A 127 -10.50 -5.45 4.17
N TYR A 128 -11.24 -5.03 5.20
CA TYR A 128 -12.33 -4.06 5.08
C TYR A 128 -11.82 -2.70 4.59
N THR A 129 -10.75 -2.17 5.22
CA THR A 129 -10.21 -0.85 4.88
C THR A 129 -9.67 -0.81 3.44
N ILE A 130 -8.92 -1.84 3.04
CA ILE A 130 -8.42 -1.98 1.68
C ILE A 130 -9.58 -2.13 0.69
N GLY A 131 -10.50 -3.05 0.97
CA GLY A 131 -11.66 -3.31 0.11
C GLY A 131 -12.54 -2.07 -0.07
N PHE A 132 -12.83 -1.35 0.99
CA PHE A 132 -13.58 -0.11 0.94
C PHE A 132 -12.85 0.96 0.10
N SER A 133 -11.56 1.16 0.33
CA SER A 133 -10.75 2.13 -0.41
C SER A 133 -10.69 1.81 -1.91
N VAL A 134 -10.54 0.55 -2.28
CA VAL A 134 -10.55 0.09 -3.67
C VAL A 134 -11.93 0.24 -4.32
N HIS A 135 -13.01 -0.07 -3.58
CA HIS A 135 -14.39 0.08 -4.08
C HIS A 135 -14.78 1.53 -4.33
N SER A 136 -14.18 2.48 -3.66
CA SER A 136 -14.42 3.91 -3.82
C SER A 136 -13.76 4.50 -5.09
N LEU A 137 -13.03 3.70 -5.88
CA LEU A 137 -12.49 4.12 -7.18
C LEU A 137 -13.60 4.47 -8.17
N PRO A 138 -13.48 5.57 -8.96
CA PRO A 138 -14.40 5.91 -10.03
C PRO A 138 -14.57 4.75 -11.03
N ARG A 139 -15.78 4.56 -11.58
CA ARG A 139 -16.10 3.45 -12.50
C ARG A 139 -15.20 3.40 -13.73
N THR A 140 -14.89 4.54 -14.32
CA THR A 140 -14.01 4.67 -15.50
C THR A 140 -12.62 4.09 -15.24
N ARG A 141 -12.13 4.20 -14.04
CA ARG A 141 -10.80 3.70 -13.64
C ARG A 141 -10.82 2.19 -13.37
N LYS A 142 -11.95 1.65 -12.87
CA LYS A 142 -12.16 0.19 -12.72
C LYS A 142 -12.18 -0.53 -14.07
N GLU A 143 -12.72 0.09 -15.10
CA GLU A 143 -12.72 -0.47 -16.46
C GLU A 143 -11.32 -0.51 -17.06
N SER A 144 -10.50 0.52 -16.85
CA SER A 144 -9.11 0.55 -17.30
C SER A 144 -8.25 -0.52 -16.62
N LEU A 145 -8.46 -0.77 -15.33
CA LEU A 145 -7.76 -1.83 -14.59
C LEU A 145 -8.16 -3.24 -15.07
N ARG A 146 -9.44 -3.45 -15.41
CA ARG A 146 -9.91 -4.72 -15.99
C ARG A 146 -9.29 -4.98 -17.36
N HIS A 147 -9.20 -3.96 -18.21
CA HIS A 147 -8.57 -4.08 -19.54
C HIS A 147 -7.06 -4.38 -19.44
N ALA A 148 -6.35 -3.75 -18.51
CA ALA A 148 -4.94 -4.02 -18.25
C ALA A 148 -4.69 -5.47 -17.76
N ALA A 149 -5.56 -5.98 -16.89
CA ALA A 149 -5.47 -7.35 -16.40
C ALA A 149 -5.81 -8.39 -17.47
N THR A 150 -6.77 -8.09 -18.37
CA THR A 150 -7.18 -9.00 -19.44
C THR A 150 -6.18 -9.02 -20.61
N GLY A 151 -5.53 -7.87 -20.92
CA GLY A 151 -4.49 -7.77 -21.96
C GLY A 151 -3.23 -8.56 -21.61
N SER A 152 -2.87 -8.65 -20.34
CA SER A 152 -1.70 -9.43 -19.89
C SER A 152 -1.88 -10.94 -20.01
N THR A 153 -3.12 -11.42 -20.10
CA THR A 153 -3.41 -12.87 -20.20
C THR A 153 -3.42 -13.36 -21.65
N LEU A 154 -3.68 -12.47 -22.61
CA LEU A 154 -3.74 -12.82 -24.06
C LEU A 154 -2.35 -12.87 -24.72
N ASP A 155 -1.38 -12.08 -24.25
CA ASP A 155 -0.01 -12.07 -24.80
C ASP A 155 0.86 -13.27 -24.36
N ARG A 156 0.37 -14.12 -23.46
CA ARG A 156 1.06 -15.35 -23.03
C ARG A 156 0.55 -16.63 -23.72
N ALA A 157 -0.39 -16.51 -24.66
CA ALA A 157 -1.03 -17.65 -25.32
C ALA A 157 -0.74 -17.73 -26.84
N ILE A 158 0.25 -16.98 -27.36
CA ILE A 158 0.76 -17.10 -28.73
C ILE A 158 2.31 -17.33 -28.64
#